data_5e4cedf263f5560527ee80c3a73b1eb7
#
_entry.id   5e4cedf263f5560527ee80c3a73b1eb7
#
_cell.length_a   1.000
_cell.length_b   1.000
_cell.length_c   1.000
_cell.angle_alpha   90.00
_cell.angle_beta   90.00
_cell.angle_gamma   90.00
#
_symmetry.space_group_name_H-M   'P 1'
#
loop_
_entity.id
_entity.type
_entity.pdbx_description
1 polymer ?
#
loop_
_entity_poly.entity_id
_entity_poly.type
_entity_poly.pdbx_seq_one_letter_code
_entity_poly.pdbx_strand_id
1 'polypeptide(L)'
;MSRASFDVAVAGGGLVGLATALALLDQRERDVSLVLLEAEPKLAAHQSSHNSGVIHAGLYYRPGTLKAQTCRDGRVAMYRFCADQGVPHKRVGKLVVAVSSDELPRLAELEARGRANGVDGLRRVEAAELREIEPHATGVAALWVPETGVVAFADVAAAIAREVRARGGEIRTSSRVLATRPDGAGSELVITTTGGDVRAALLINCAGLQADRLARACGVDPGVLIVPFRGEYYELVPDRRDLVRHLIYPVPDPRLPFLGVHFTRTIDDRVEAGPNAVLALKREGYRGWDVSPRDIAETLSFGGFWRMAARFARTGVAELARSLSKRAFVSALQRLVPSLRAEDVVPGGSGVRAQAIDRSGRLLDDFCIVEGKRSIHVVNAPSPAATASLAIGRHLAARAFERLRG
;
A
#
# COMPACT_ATOMS: atom_id res chain seq x y z
N MET A 1 -29.33 20.22 6.58
CA MET A 1 -29.14 19.99 8.03
C MET A 1 -28.18 18.81 8.18
N SER A 2 -27.07 18.96 8.95
CA SER A 2 -26.16 17.84 9.25
C SER A 2 -26.95 16.78 10.02
N ARG A 3 -26.79 15.48 9.68
CA ARG A 3 -27.40 14.37 10.39
C ARG A 3 -26.94 14.38 11.86
N ALA A 4 -27.85 14.17 12.79
CA ALA A 4 -27.54 14.19 14.23
C ALA A 4 -26.61 13.02 14.63
N SER A 5 -26.68 11.86 13.93
CA SER A 5 -25.87 10.67 14.16
C SER A 5 -25.77 9.80 12.90
N PHE A 6 -24.73 8.95 12.85
CA PHE A 6 -24.46 7.97 11.78
C PHE A 6 -24.38 6.55 12.35
N ASP A 7 -24.69 5.55 11.54
CA ASP A 7 -24.41 4.16 11.90
C ASP A 7 -22.91 3.89 11.92
N VAL A 8 -22.17 4.41 10.90
CA VAL A 8 -20.74 4.19 10.78
C VAL A 8 -20.01 5.48 10.41
N ALA A 9 -18.92 5.75 11.12
CA ALA A 9 -17.92 6.71 10.73
C ALA A 9 -16.65 5.97 10.25
N VAL A 10 -16.10 6.37 9.10
CA VAL A 10 -14.83 5.86 8.58
C VAL A 10 -13.78 6.96 8.66
N ALA A 11 -12.69 6.74 9.38
CA ALA A 11 -11.57 7.68 9.48
C ALA A 11 -10.50 7.36 8.46
N GLY A 12 -10.26 8.28 7.53
CA GLY A 12 -9.26 8.19 6.45
C GLY A 12 -9.88 8.04 5.06
N GLY A 13 -9.65 9.03 4.21
CA GLY A 13 -10.10 9.11 2.81
C GLY A 13 -9.10 8.53 1.79
N GLY A 14 -8.26 7.58 2.22
CA GLY A 14 -7.43 6.77 1.33
C GLY A 14 -8.22 5.61 0.70
N LEU A 15 -7.57 4.83 -0.16
CA LEU A 15 -8.20 3.71 -0.89
C LEU A 15 -8.92 2.73 0.03
N VAL A 16 -8.31 2.35 1.16
CA VAL A 16 -8.92 1.38 2.09
C VAL A 16 -10.18 1.94 2.73
N GLY A 17 -10.14 3.20 3.21
CA GLY A 17 -11.30 3.84 3.82
C GLY A 17 -12.43 4.09 2.82
N LEU A 18 -12.10 4.58 1.62
CA LEU A 18 -13.08 4.78 0.54
C LEU A 18 -13.73 3.46 0.11
N ALA A 19 -12.93 2.40 -0.08
CA ALA A 19 -13.43 1.08 -0.43
C ALA A 19 -14.29 0.46 0.68
N THR A 20 -13.96 0.74 1.95
CA THR A 20 -14.77 0.32 3.10
C THR A 20 -16.12 1.05 3.11
N ALA A 21 -16.10 2.36 2.89
CA ALA A 21 -17.30 3.17 2.78
C ALA A 21 -18.21 2.68 1.64
N LEU A 22 -17.63 2.42 0.46
CA LEU A 22 -18.36 1.89 -0.67
C LEU A 22 -18.99 0.52 -0.34
N ALA A 23 -18.22 -0.39 0.26
CA ALA A 23 -18.71 -1.73 0.60
C ALA A 23 -19.82 -1.71 1.65
N LEU A 24 -19.80 -0.77 2.60
CA LEU A 24 -20.88 -0.57 3.58
C LEU A 24 -22.16 -0.09 2.92
N LEU A 25 -22.08 0.77 1.91
CA LEU A 25 -23.24 1.31 1.18
C LEU A 25 -23.76 0.36 0.08
N ASP A 26 -22.98 -0.67 -0.30
CA ASP A 26 -23.36 -1.64 -1.35
C ASP A 26 -24.27 -2.77 -0.85
N GLN A 27 -24.51 -2.86 0.44
CA GLN A 27 -25.33 -3.89 1.05
C GLN A 27 -26.83 -3.56 0.87
N ARG A 28 -27.51 -4.40 0.08
CA ARG A 28 -28.95 -4.22 -0.23
C ARG A 28 -29.88 -4.48 0.94
N GLU A 29 -29.41 -5.19 1.98
CA GLU A 29 -30.23 -5.64 3.10
C GLU A 29 -30.34 -4.62 4.26
N ARG A 30 -29.50 -3.59 4.27
CA ARG A 30 -29.49 -2.58 5.33
C ARG A 30 -29.10 -1.21 4.79
N ASP A 31 -29.97 -0.24 4.98
CA ASP A 31 -29.67 1.16 4.71
C ASP A 31 -28.77 1.69 5.85
N VAL A 32 -27.50 1.96 5.52
CA VAL A 32 -26.48 2.41 6.48
C VAL A 32 -26.22 3.90 6.26
N SER A 33 -26.40 4.69 7.31
CA SER A 33 -25.97 6.06 7.34
C SER A 33 -24.46 6.14 7.61
N LEU A 34 -23.68 6.75 6.70
CA LEU A 34 -22.24 6.73 6.74
C LEU A 34 -21.63 8.11 6.56
N VAL A 35 -20.62 8.42 7.38
CA VAL A 35 -19.70 9.56 7.16
C VAL A 35 -18.26 9.07 7.05
N LEU A 36 -17.54 9.56 6.02
CA LEU A 36 -16.11 9.40 5.87
C LEU A 36 -15.41 10.71 6.26
N LEU A 37 -14.45 10.62 7.18
CA LEU A 37 -13.72 11.74 7.76
C LEU A 37 -12.26 11.70 7.27
N GLU A 38 -11.85 12.68 6.46
CA GLU A 38 -10.50 12.81 5.94
C GLU A 38 -9.79 14.02 6.58
N ALA A 39 -8.55 13.80 7.01
CA ALA A 39 -7.73 14.81 7.66
C ALA A 39 -7.31 15.94 6.72
N GLU A 40 -7.04 15.61 5.47
CA GLU A 40 -6.52 16.52 4.46
C GLU A 40 -7.65 17.22 3.69
N PRO A 41 -7.37 18.35 3.02
CA PRO A 41 -8.38 19.03 2.17
C PRO A 41 -8.77 18.21 0.94
N LYS A 42 -7.99 17.21 0.55
CA LYS A 42 -8.23 16.32 -0.59
C LYS A 42 -8.14 14.85 -0.19
N LEU A 43 -8.93 14.02 -0.84
CA LEU A 43 -8.87 12.56 -0.68
C LEU A 43 -7.57 11.99 -1.25
N ALA A 44 -7.19 10.81 -0.76
CA ALA A 44 -6.01 10.06 -1.22
C ALA A 44 -4.70 10.86 -1.20
N ALA A 45 -4.55 11.83 -0.31
CA ALA A 45 -3.42 12.76 -0.28
C ALA A 45 -2.06 12.09 0.00
N HIS A 46 -2.07 10.90 0.60
CA HIS A 46 -0.86 10.22 1.08
C HIS A 46 -0.57 8.94 0.30
N GLN A 47 -0.38 7.79 0.96
CA GLN A 47 0.03 6.50 0.37
C GLN A 47 -0.79 6.09 -0.86
N SER A 48 -2.07 6.47 -0.92
CA SER A 48 -2.98 6.09 -2.00
C SER A 48 -2.64 6.73 -3.35
N SER A 49 -1.98 7.88 -3.37
CA SER A 49 -1.50 8.55 -4.59
C SER A 49 0.03 8.57 -4.72
N HIS A 50 0.77 8.14 -3.68
CA HIS A 50 2.23 8.10 -3.66
C HIS A 50 2.73 6.65 -3.67
N ASN A 51 2.49 5.96 -4.78
CA ASN A 51 2.85 4.57 -5.02
C ASN A 51 3.11 4.33 -6.51
N SER A 52 3.63 3.16 -6.86
CA SER A 52 4.00 2.81 -8.24
C SER A 52 2.84 2.49 -9.18
N GLY A 53 1.59 2.62 -8.76
CA GLY A 53 0.42 2.36 -9.60
C GLY A 53 0.20 0.90 -10.01
N VAL A 54 0.89 -0.05 -9.39
CA VAL A 54 0.87 -1.46 -9.81
C VAL A 54 -0.36 -2.20 -9.28
N ILE A 55 -1.13 -2.81 -10.17
CA ILE A 55 -2.13 -3.83 -9.85
C ILE A 55 -1.40 -5.17 -9.74
N HIS A 56 -1.15 -5.61 -8.50
CA HIS A 56 -0.35 -6.81 -8.23
C HIS A 56 -1.11 -8.11 -8.50
N ALA A 57 -0.42 -9.10 -9.11
CA ALA A 57 -0.98 -10.40 -9.41
C ALA A 57 -1.11 -11.35 -8.20
N GLY A 58 -0.42 -11.08 -7.08
CA GLY A 58 -0.45 -11.97 -5.90
C GLY A 58 0.70 -12.97 -5.80
N LEU A 59 1.74 -12.83 -6.63
CA LEU A 59 2.86 -13.77 -6.76
C LEU A 59 3.64 -13.99 -5.45
N TYR A 60 3.88 -12.93 -4.67
CA TYR A 60 4.84 -12.94 -3.56
C TYR A 60 4.28 -13.43 -2.21
N TYR A 61 2.96 -13.48 -2.05
CA TYR A 61 2.32 -13.65 -0.75
C TYR A 61 2.21 -15.12 -0.36
N ARG A 62 2.36 -15.39 0.93
CA ARG A 62 2.22 -16.76 1.45
C ARG A 62 0.77 -17.24 1.20
N PRO A 63 0.58 -18.39 0.54
CA PRO A 63 -0.75 -18.94 0.30
C PRO A 63 -1.53 -19.14 1.61
N GLY A 64 -2.84 -18.91 1.57
CA GLY A 64 -3.73 -19.04 2.72
C GLY A 64 -3.78 -17.81 3.64
N THR A 65 -2.88 -16.83 3.51
CA THR A 65 -2.93 -15.58 4.30
C THR A 65 -4.03 -14.64 3.80
N LEU A 66 -4.52 -13.78 4.70
CA LEU A 66 -5.52 -12.75 4.33
C LEU A 66 -4.99 -11.85 3.20
N LYS A 67 -3.70 -11.54 3.24
CA LYS A 67 -2.99 -10.77 2.21
C LYS A 67 -3.03 -11.43 0.84
N ALA A 68 -2.81 -12.74 0.75
CA ALA A 68 -2.87 -13.49 -0.50
C ALA A 68 -4.30 -13.53 -1.06
N GLN A 69 -5.28 -13.85 -0.20
CA GLN A 69 -6.69 -13.94 -0.57
C GLN A 69 -7.23 -12.58 -1.05
N THR A 70 -7.02 -11.53 -0.26
CA THR A 70 -7.50 -10.18 -0.61
C THR A 70 -6.79 -9.60 -1.83
N CYS A 71 -5.53 -9.98 -2.10
CA CYS A 71 -4.85 -9.57 -3.33
C CYS A 71 -5.45 -10.22 -4.56
N ARG A 72 -5.71 -11.54 -4.53
CA ARG A 72 -6.34 -12.27 -5.63
C ARG A 72 -7.73 -11.69 -5.94
N ASP A 73 -8.59 -11.61 -4.93
CA ASP A 73 -9.96 -11.16 -5.08
C ASP A 73 -10.04 -9.65 -5.39
N GLY A 74 -9.12 -8.88 -4.79
CA GLY A 74 -8.98 -7.44 -5.03
C GLY A 74 -8.48 -7.10 -6.42
N ARG A 75 -7.54 -7.88 -6.98
CA ARG A 75 -7.09 -7.71 -8.36
C ARG A 75 -8.25 -7.82 -9.34
N VAL A 76 -9.05 -8.88 -9.24
CA VAL A 76 -10.21 -9.10 -10.11
C VAL A 76 -11.21 -7.96 -9.95
N ALA A 77 -11.52 -7.60 -8.71
CA ALA A 77 -12.45 -6.51 -8.41
C ALA A 77 -11.92 -5.16 -8.91
N MET A 78 -10.61 -4.91 -8.83
CA MET A 78 -9.97 -3.66 -9.28
C MET A 78 -10.06 -3.50 -10.78
N TYR A 79 -9.72 -4.53 -11.55
CA TYR A 79 -9.86 -4.49 -13.02
C TYR A 79 -11.30 -4.25 -13.44
N ARG A 80 -12.25 -4.98 -12.82
CA ARG A 80 -13.69 -4.80 -13.10
C ARG A 80 -14.14 -3.38 -12.73
N PHE A 81 -13.81 -2.90 -11.55
CA PHE A 81 -14.17 -1.56 -11.11
C PHE A 81 -13.61 -0.48 -12.03
N CYS A 82 -12.35 -0.59 -12.44
CA CYS A 82 -11.75 0.35 -13.37
C CYS A 82 -12.47 0.35 -14.74
N ALA A 83 -12.82 -0.83 -15.25
CA ALA A 83 -13.58 -0.94 -16.50
C ALA A 83 -14.99 -0.35 -16.37
N ASP A 84 -15.73 -0.68 -15.30
CA ASP A 84 -17.11 -0.22 -15.06
C ASP A 84 -17.17 1.31 -14.82
N GLN A 85 -16.12 1.89 -14.21
CA GLN A 85 -16.04 3.31 -13.88
C GLN A 85 -15.27 4.17 -14.89
N GLY A 86 -14.80 3.57 -15.99
CA GLY A 86 -14.03 4.27 -17.01
C GLY A 86 -12.66 4.76 -16.52
N VAL A 87 -12.08 4.13 -15.48
CA VAL A 87 -10.74 4.48 -14.99
C VAL A 87 -9.68 3.83 -15.90
N PRO A 88 -8.77 4.62 -16.51
CA PRO A 88 -7.72 4.10 -17.37
C PRO A 88 -6.83 3.09 -16.62
N HIS A 89 -6.67 1.92 -17.18
CA HIS A 89 -5.83 0.85 -16.65
C HIS A 89 -5.29 -0.02 -17.77
N LYS A 90 -4.14 -0.65 -17.56
CA LYS A 90 -3.50 -1.51 -18.57
C LYS A 90 -2.98 -2.79 -17.91
N ARG A 91 -3.16 -3.94 -18.54
CA ARG A 91 -2.40 -5.16 -18.22
C ARG A 91 -1.10 -5.10 -19.00
N VAL A 92 -0.01 -4.78 -18.31
CA VAL A 92 1.30 -4.59 -18.91
C VAL A 92 2.21 -5.82 -18.75
N GLY A 93 1.87 -6.71 -17.81
CA GLY A 93 2.71 -7.85 -17.48
C GLY A 93 3.95 -7.46 -16.67
N LYS A 94 4.56 -8.48 -16.07
CA LYS A 94 5.77 -8.31 -15.25
C LYS A 94 6.71 -9.49 -15.45
N LEU A 95 7.99 -9.22 -15.52
CA LEU A 95 9.06 -10.20 -15.41
C LEU A 95 9.68 -10.15 -14.01
N VAL A 96 9.82 -11.31 -13.39
CA VAL A 96 10.65 -11.47 -12.19
C VAL A 96 11.90 -12.21 -12.61
N VAL A 97 13.03 -11.51 -12.66
CA VAL A 97 14.26 -11.95 -13.31
C VAL A 97 15.25 -12.51 -12.30
N ALA A 98 15.70 -13.73 -12.52
CA ALA A 98 16.87 -14.31 -11.87
C ALA A 98 18.12 -13.90 -12.67
N VAL A 99 18.98 -13.09 -12.06
CA VAL A 99 20.19 -12.57 -12.73
C VAL A 99 21.38 -13.53 -12.63
N SER A 100 21.29 -14.56 -11.77
CA SER A 100 22.31 -15.57 -11.55
C SER A 100 21.71 -16.93 -11.21
N SER A 101 22.51 -18.00 -11.37
CA SER A 101 22.05 -19.38 -11.15
C SER A 101 21.67 -19.67 -9.69
N ASP A 102 22.28 -18.98 -8.73
CA ASP A 102 21.96 -19.10 -7.31
C ASP A 102 20.59 -18.52 -6.93
N GLU A 103 19.98 -17.73 -7.82
CA GLU A 103 18.61 -17.23 -7.67
C GLU A 103 17.52 -18.20 -8.19
N LEU A 104 17.90 -19.22 -8.97
CA LEU A 104 16.95 -20.16 -9.59
C LEU A 104 16.11 -20.96 -8.57
N PRO A 105 16.62 -21.43 -7.44
CA PRO A 105 15.79 -22.10 -6.44
C PRO A 105 14.71 -21.21 -5.89
N ARG A 106 15.02 -19.92 -5.61
CA ARG A 106 14.05 -18.93 -5.14
C ARG A 106 13.03 -18.56 -6.20
N LEU A 107 13.44 -18.55 -7.47
CA LEU A 107 12.52 -18.33 -8.60
C LEU A 107 11.51 -19.46 -8.70
N ALA A 108 11.96 -20.74 -8.54
CA ALA A 108 11.09 -21.93 -8.55
C ALA A 108 10.10 -21.92 -7.37
N GLU A 109 10.57 -21.55 -6.17
CA GLU A 109 9.68 -21.35 -5.01
C GLU A 109 8.61 -20.30 -5.29
N LEU A 110 9.00 -19.19 -5.91
CA LEU A 110 8.10 -18.10 -6.25
C LEU A 110 7.06 -18.55 -7.28
N GLU A 111 7.46 -19.35 -8.27
CA GLU A 111 6.56 -19.96 -9.24
C GLU A 111 5.52 -20.84 -8.56
N ALA A 112 5.96 -21.76 -7.70
CA ALA A 112 5.07 -22.65 -6.94
C ALA A 112 4.06 -21.84 -6.10
N ARG A 113 4.54 -20.79 -5.45
CA ARG A 113 3.71 -19.86 -4.66
C ARG A 113 2.69 -19.12 -5.52
N GLY A 114 3.10 -18.61 -6.68
CA GLY A 114 2.21 -17.92 -7.62
C GLY A 114 1.10 -18.82 -8.14
N ARG A 115 1.43 -20.09 -8.48
CA ARG A 115 0.43 -21.10 -8.88
C ARG A 115 -0.55 -21.40 -7.75
N ALA A 116 -0.06 -21.56 -6.52
CA ALA A 116 -0.90 -21.80 -5.34
C ALA A 116 -1.83 -20.59 -5.03
N ASN A 117 -1.43 -19.39 -5.38
CA ASN A 117 -2.25 -18.17 -5.25
C ASN A 117 -3.21 -17.92 -6.43
N GLY A 118 -3.24 -18.80 -7.45
CA GLY A 118 -4.10 -18.66 -8.62
C GLY A 118 -3.70 -17.49 -9.52
N VAL A 119 -2.38 -17.34 -9.77
CA VAL A 119 -1.88 -16.39 -10.76
C VAL A 119 -1.97 -17.03 -12.15
N ASP A 120 -2.96 -16.61 -12.93
CA ASP A 120 -3.23 -17.16 -14.24
C ASP A 120 -2.13 -16.78 -15.24
N GLY A 121 -1.82 -17.69 -16.18
CA GLY A 121 -0.82 -17.48 -17.22
C GLY A 121 0.62 -17.35 -16.72
N LEU A 122 0.86 -17.60 -15.42
CA LEU A 122 2.22 -17.62 -14.84
C LEU A 122 3.06 -18.69 -15.53
N ARG A 123 4.19 -18.28 -16.10
CA ARG A 123 5.11 -19.22 -16.75
C ARG A 123 6.57 -18.80 -16.56
N ARG A 124 7.44 -19.80 -16.53
CA ARG A 124 8.87 -19.59 -16.59
C ARG A 124 9.29 -19.28 -18.03
N VAL A 125 10.24 -18.37 -18.18
CA VAL A 125 10.89 -18.02 -19.44
C VAL A 125 12.40 -18.13 -19.27
N GLU A 126 13.05 -18.69 -20.27
CA GLU A 126 14.50 -18.85 -20.30
C GLU A 126 15.17 -17.61 -20.90
N ALA A 127 16.49 -17.52 -20.82
CA ALA A 127 17.25 -16.31 -21.18
C ALA A 127 17.06 -15.83 -22.61
N ALA A 128 16.77 -16.72 -23.56
CA ALA A 128 16.49 -16.34 -24.97
C ALA A 128 15.15 -15.61 -25.08
N GLU A 129 14.08 -16.22 -24.54
CA GLU A 129 12.73 -15.65 -24.55
C GLU A 129 12.65 -14.37 -23.68
N LEU A 130 13.41 -14.31 -22.57
CA LEU A 130 13.52 -13.09 -21.75
C LEU A 130 13.96 -11.90 -22.63
N ARG A 131 14.94 -12.10 -23.52
CA ARG A 131 15.45 -11.05 -24.43
C ARG A 131 14.47 -10.68 -25.54
N GLU A 132 13.59 -11.59 -25.92
CA GLU A 132 12.51 -11.29 -26.89
C GLU A 132 11.45 -10.37 -26.24
N ILE A 133 11.09 -10.66 -24.99
CA ILE A 133 10.09 -9.88 -24.22
C ILE A 133 10.69 -8.52 -23.81
N GLU A 134 11.88 -8.53 -23.23
CA GLU A 134 12.62 -7.35 -22.71
C GLU A 134 14.03 -7.34 -23.27
N PRO A 135 14.28 -6.73 -24.44
CA PRO A 135 15.57 -6.79 -25.12
C PRO A 135 16.76 -6.27 -24.33
N HIS A 136 16.51 -5.34 -23.41
CA HIS A 136 17.54 -4.72 -22.56
C HIS A 136 17.71 -5.38 -21.19
N ALA A 137 16.80 -6.30 -20.82
CA ALA A 137 16.92 -7.03 -19.56
C ALA A 137 17.95 -8.17 -19.68
N THR A 138 18.63 -8.46 -18.58
CA THR A 138 19.58 -9.58 -18.50
C THR A 138 19.21 -10.51 -17.34
N GLY A 139 19.33 -11.81 -17.58
CA GLY A 139 19.06 -12.83 -16.58
C GLY A 139 19.27 -14.23 -17.16
N VAL A 140 19.36 -15.22 -16.28
CA VAL A 140 19.47 -16.64 -16.64
C VAL A 140 18.10 -17.29 -16.85
N ALA A 141 17.07 -16.78 -16.17
CA ALA A 141 15.66 -17.14 -16.33
C ALA A 141 14.77 -16.06 -15.71
N ALA A 142 13.48 -16.09 -16.00
CA ALA A 142 12.50 -15.21 -15.37
C ALA A 142 11.15 -15.91 -15.19
N LEU A 143 10.26 -15.30 -14.40
CA LEU A 143 8.83 -15.61 -14.39
C LEU A 143 8.07 -14.50 -15.13
N TRP A 144 7.31 -14.88 -16.14
CA TRP A 144 6.36 -14.00 -16.78
C TRP A 144 5.01 -14.03 -16.05
N VAL A 145 4.52 -12.85 -15.65
CA VAL A 145 3.32 -12.65 -14.85
C VAL A 145 2.36 -11.72 -15.60
N PRO A 146 1.54 -12.25 -16.53
CA PRO A 146 0.71 -11.44 -17.43
C PRO A 146 -0.39 -10.65 -16.70
N GLU A 147 -0.86 -11.14 -15.57
CA GLU A 147 -1.94 -10.54 -14.77
C GLU A 147 -1.55 -9.24 -14.04
N THR A 148 -0.27 -8.86 -14.07
CA THR A 148 0.18 -7.60 -13.48
C THR A 148 -0.21 -6.44 -14.37
N GLY A 149 -0.80 -5.40 -13.80
CA GLY A 149 -1.17 -4.20 -14.53
C GLY A 149 -0.80 -2.92 -13.82
N VAL A 150 -1.23 -1.81 -14.41
CA VAL A 150 -0.99 -0.46 -13.89
C VAL A 150 -2.25 0.39 -13.98
N VAL A 151 -2.39 1.30 -13.01
CA VAL A 151 -3.48 2.25 -12.87
C VAL A 151 -3.00 3.48 -12.08
N ALA A 152 -3.59 4.63 -12.30
CA ALA A 152 -3.44 5.74 -11.35
C ALA A 152 -4.40 5.52 -10.17
N PHE A 153 -3.89 5.10 -9.01
CA PHE A 153 -4.73 4.86 -7.84
C PHE A 153 -5.41 6.12 -7.28
N ALA A 154 -4.94 7.31 -7.62
CA ALA A 154 -5.64 8.56 -7.36
C ALA A 154 -6.99 8.63 -8.11
N ASP A 155 -7.01 8.17 -9.37
CA ASP A 155 -8.24 8.15 -10.18
C ASP A 155 -9.22 7.07 -9.68
N VAL A 156 -8.70 5.93 -9.23
CA VAL A 156 -9.50 4.90 -8.55
C VAL A 156 -10.15 5.46 -7.29
N ALA A 157 -9.38 6.18 -6.46
CA ALA A 157 -9.91 6.80 -5.24
C ALA A 157 -10.99 7.84 -5.56
N ALA A 158 -10.79 8.66 -6.59
CA ALA A 158 -11.77 9.63 -7.06
C ALA A 158 -13.05 8.96 -7.56
N ALA A 159 -12.94 7.85 -8.30
CA ALA A 159 -14.08 7.07 -8.77
C ALA A 159 -14.85 6.45 -7.59
N ILE A 160 -14.17 5.83 -6.62
CA ILE A 160 -14.81 5.30 -5.42
C ILE A 160 -15.53 6.40 -4.65
N ALA A 161 -14.92 7.58 -4.50
CA ALA A 161 -15.54 8.70 -3.79
C ALA A 161 -16.82 9.22 -4.49
N ARG A 162 -16.88 9.19 -5.83
CA ARG A 162 -18.10 9.49 -6.59
C ARG A 162 -19.22 8.49 -6.26
N GLU A 163 -18.88 7.20 -6.28
CA GLU A 163 -19.83 6.13 -5.96
C GLU A 163 -20.33 6.20 -4.51
N VAL A 164 -19.45 6.51 -3.55
CA VAL A 164 -19.84 6.72 -2.14
C VAL A 164 -20.86 7.84 -2.02
N ARG A 165 -20.62 8.99 -2.68
CA ARG A 165 -21.56 10.12 -2.67
C ARG A 165 -22.86 9.81 -3.40
N ALA A 166 -22.81 9.13 -4.54
CA ALA A 166 -23.99 8.74 -5.31
C ALA A 166 -24.92 7.81 -4.51
N ARG A 167 -24.38 7.04 -3.55
CA ARG A 167 -25.11 6.15 -2.66
C ARG A 167 -25.47 6.81 -1.31
N GLY A 168 -25.36 8.12 -1.20
CA GLY A 168 -25.75 8.88 -0.02
C GLY A 168 -24.74 8.90 1.13
N GLY A 169 -23.51 8.39 0.92
CA GLY A 169 -22.43 8.52 1.89
C GLY A 169 -21.91 9.95 1.98
N GLU A 170 -21.76 10.46 3.19
CA GLU A 170 -21.20 11.78 3.43
C GLU A 170 -19.67 11.71 3.50
N ILE A 171 -18.97 12.63 2.81
CA ILE A 171 -17.52 12.75 2.84
C ILE A 171 -17.14 14.14 3.32
N ARG A 172 -16.43 14.22 4.47
CA ARG A 172 -15.90 15.44 5.07
C ARG A 172 -14.38 15.44 4.98
N THR A 173 -13.82 16.34 4.23
CA THR A 173 -12.38 16.65 4.20
C THR A 173 -12.03 17.67 5.28
N SER A 174 -10.73 17.90 5.56
CA SER A 174 -10.24 18.79 6.62
C SER A 174 -10.85 18.46 7.99
N SER A 175 -11.18 17.18 8.23
CA SER A 175 -11.88 16.66 9.40
C SER A 175 -11.09 15.53 10.04
N ARG A 176 -9.89 15.86 10.54
CA ARG A 176 -8.99 14.91 11.22
C ARG A 176 -9.66 14.38 12.49
N VAL A 177 -9.83 13.07 12.60
CA VAL A 177 -10.27 12.42 13.84
C VAL A 177 -9.15 12.49 14.88
N LEU A 178 -9.47 13.01 16.04
CA LEU A 178 -8.52 13.24 17.14
C LEU A 178 -8.66 12.19 18.25
N ALA A 179 -9.89 11.89 18.66
CA ALA A 179 -10.20 10.93 19.72
C ALA A 179 -11.67 10.50 19.64
N THR A 180 -12.01 9.49 20.42
CA THR A 180 -13.40 9.10 20.64
C THR A 180 -13.70 8.97 22.12
N ARG A 181 -14.96 9.22 22.50
CA ARG A 181 -15.49 8.95 23.82
C ARG A 181 -16.91 8.40 23.69
N PRO A 182 -17.38 7.57 24.62
CA PRO A 182 -18.79 7.19 24.66
C PRO A 182 -19.67 8.44 24.80
N ASP A 183 -20.85 8.41 24.23
CA ASP A 183 -21.89 9.37 24.57
C ASP A 183 -22.40 9.14 25.99
N GLY A 184 -23.18 10.08 26.55
CA GLY A 184 -23.67 9.98 27.92
C GLY A 184 -24.53 8.73 28.19
N ALA A 185 -25.17 8.16 27.17
CA ALA A 185 -25.98 6.93 27.25
C ALA A 185 -25.15 5.66 26.97
N GLY A 186 -23.92 5.78 26.47
CA GLY A 186 -23.06 4.65 26.10
C GLY A 186 -23.51 3.89 24.85
N SER A 187 -24.50 4.42 24.13
CA SER A 187 -25.07 3.80 22.93
C SER A 187 -24.30 4.15 21.66
N GLU A 188 -23.60 5.29 21.64
CA GLU A 188 -22.86 5.81 20.51
C GLU A 188 -21.46 6.28 20.90
N LEU A 189 -20.65 6.61 19.89
CA LEU A 189 -19.40 7.33 20.04
C LEU A 189 -19.59 8.80 19.67
N VAL A 190 -19.05 9.68 20.49
CA VAL A 190 -18.73 11.04 20.11
C VAL A 190 -17.29 11.06 19.58
N ILE A 191 -17.14 11.34 18.31
CA ILE A 191 -15.88 11.39 17.56
C ILE A 191 -15.47 12.84 17.47
N THR A 192 -14.42 13.23 18.18
CA THR A 192 -13.87 14.58 18.14
C THR A 192 -13.01 14.73 16.89
N THR A 193 -13.30 15.74 16.06
CA THR A 193 -12.54 16.05 14.86
C THR A 193 -12.12 17.53 14.82
N THR A 194 -11.19 17.84 13.92
CA THR A 194 -10.82 19.26 13.67
C THR A 194 -11.95 20.08 13.04
N GLY A 195 -12.96 19.43 12.47
CA GLY A 195 -14.15 20.05 11.87
C GLY A 195 -15.40 20.03 12.76
N GLY A 196 -15.24 19.68 14.06
CA GLY A 196 -16.34 19.55 15.03
C GLY A 196 -16.62 18.09 15.38
N ASP A 197 -17.47 17.88 16.39
CA ASP A 197 -17.85 16.56 16.85
C ASP A 197 -18.82 15.87 15.88
N VAL A 198 -18.64 14.55 15.73
CA VAL A 198 -19.51 13.69 14.94
C VAL A 198 -19.97 12.53 15.85
N ARG A 199 -21.24 12.11 15.72
CA ARG A 199 -21.75 10.95 16.44
C ARG A 199 -21.88 9.76 15.50
N ALA A 200 -21.48 8.56 15.97
CA ALA A 200 -21.66 7.32 15.22
C ALA A 200 -21.77 6.12 16.16
N ALA A 201 -22.48 5.09 15.75
CA ALA A 201 -22.56 3.82 16.50
C ALA A 201 -21.22 3.04 16.42
N LEU A 202 -20.50 3.13 15.30
CA LEU A 202 -19.23 2.44 15.07
C LEU A 202 -18.21 3.34 14.35
N LEU A 203 -16.93 3.27 14.77
CA LEU A 203 -15.80 3.88 14.05
C LEU A 203 -14.98 2.81 13.36
N ILE A 204 -14.64 3.02 12.07
CA ILE A 204 -13.65 2.21 11.34
C ILE A 204 -12.45 3.09 11.05
N ASN A 205 -11.31 2.76 11.66
CA ASN A 205 -10.07 3.50 11.50
C ASN A 205 -9.27 2.94 10.32
N CYS A 206 -9.24 3.68 9.22
CA CYS A 206 -8.44 3.46 8.02
C CYS A 206 -7.40 4.59 7.81
N ALA A 207 -6.86 5.17 8.90
CA ALA A 207 -6.02 6.35 8.88
C ALA A 207 -4.55 6.10 8.43
N GLY A 208 -4.25 4.93 7.86
CA GLY A 208 -2.96 4.61 7.24
C GLY A 208 -1.77 4.90 8.17
N LEU A 209 -0.92 5.86 7.80
CA LEU A 209 0.26 6.27 8.59
C LEU A 209 -0.06 6.74 10.01
N GLN A 210 -1.30 7.09 10.32
CA GLN A 210 -1.74 7.56 11.65
C GLN A 210 -2.60 6.52 12.38
N ALA A 211 -2.80 5.32 11.82
CA ALA A 211 -3.79 4.36 12.33
C ALA A 211 -3.49 3.85 13.74
N ASP A 212 -2.23 3.63 14.10
CA ASP A 212 -1.81 3.23 15.44
C ASP A 212 -2.01 4.34 16.49
N ARG A 213 -1.79 5.60 16.11
CA ARG A 213 -2.05 6.77 16.96
C ARG A 213 -3.55 6.94 17.22
N LEU A 214 -4.34 6.82 16.18
CA LEU A 214 -5.79 6.92 16.31
C LEU A 214 -6.35 5.76 17.14
N ALA A 215 -5.84 4.54 17.00
CA ALA A 215 -6.24 3.42 17.86
C ALA A 215 -6.01 3.74 19.32
N ARG A 216 -4.81 4.24 19.69
CA ARG A 216 -4.49 4.66 21.07
C ARG A 216 -5.38 5.80 21.54
N ALA A 217 -5.65 6.80 20.70
CA ALA A 217 -6.54 7.91 21.03
C ALA A 217 -8.01 7.47 21.24
N CYS A 218 -8.38 6.31 20.69
CA CYS A 218 -9.66 5.64 20.92
C CYS A 218 -9.62 4.65 22.12
N GLY A 219 -8.55 4.64 22.92
CA GLY A 219 -8.39 3.76 24.07
C GLY A 219 -8.04 2.31 23.75
N VAL A 220 -7.54 2.03 22.52
CA VAL A 220 -7.16 0.69 22.07
C VAL A 220 -5.65 0.62 21.89
N ASP A 221 -4.95 -0.28 22.62
CA ASP A 221 -3.53 -0.56 22.35
C ASP A 221 -3.40 -1.42 21.10
N PRO A 222 -2.81 -0.92 20.01
CA PRO A 222 -2.63 -1.69 18.79
C PRO A 222 -1.53 -2.76 18.90
N GLY A 223 -0.72 -2.77 19.97
CA GLY A 223 0.40 -3.67 20.16
C GLY A 223 1.59 -3.40 19.22
N VAL A 224 1.50 -2.40 18.37
CA VAL A 224 2.48 -2.05 17.33
C VAL A 224 2.73 -0.55 17.27
N LEU A 225 3.85 -0.18 16.67
CA LEU A 225 4.13 1.19 16.23
C LEU A 225 4.27 1.22 14.71
N ILE A 226 3.67 2.20 14.05
CA ILE A 226 3.91 2.47 12.64
C ILE A 226 5.18 3.31 12.50
N VAL A 227 6.20 2.72 11.88
CA VAL A 227 7.45 3.37 11.52
C VAL A 227 7.42 3.68 10.03
N PRO A 228 7.63 4.94 9.63
CA PRO A 228 7.58 5.33 8.23
C PRO A 228 8.88 4.97 7.50
N PHE A 229 8.78 4.29 6.35
CA PHE A 229 9.87 4.06 5.43
C PHE A 229 9.59 4.75 4.11
N ARG A 230 10.47 5.70 3.73
CA ARG A 230 10.37 6.39 2.44
C ARG A 230 11.06 5.57 1.36
N GLY A 231 10.34 5.38 0.26
CA GLY A 231 10.87 4.86 -0.99
C GLY A 231 11.04 6.00 -1.98
N GLU A 232 12.23 6.17 -2.49
CA GLU A 232 12.57 7.19 -3.48
C GLU A 232 12.68 6.55 -4.85
N TYR A 233 12.19 7.25 -5.87
CA TYR A 233 12.19 6.80 -7.24
C TYR A 233 13.06 7.71 -8.11
N TYR A 234 13.61 7.13 -9.16
CA TYR A 234 14.06 7.84 -10.34
C TYR A 234 13.10 7.59 -11.49
N GLU A 235 13.06 8.48 -12.45
CA GLU A 235 12.35 8.29 -13.72
C GLU A 235 13.36 8.22 -14.86
N LEU A 236 13.11 7.36 -15.85
CA LEU A 236 13.90 7.37 -17.09
C LEU A 236 13.53 8.61 -17.91
N VAL A 237 14.54 9.26 -18.44
CA VAL A 237 14.34 10.37 -19.40
C VAL A 237 13.55 9.88 -20.62
N PRO A 238 12.74 10.73 -21.28
CA PRO A 238 11.82 10.32 -22.35
C PRO A 238 12.47 9.44 -23.43
N ASP A 239 13.67 9.81 -23.89
CA ASP A 239 14.39 9.15 -24.97
C ASP A 239 14.99 7.77 -24.57
N ARG A 240 14.83 7.37 -23.31
CA ARG A 240 15.35 6.11 -22.76
C ARG A 240 14.27 5.19 -22.19
N ARG A 241 13.00 5.54 -22.35
CA ARG A 241 11.87 4.73 -21.87
C ARG A 241 11.71 3.42 -22.64
N ASP A 242 12.30 3.31 -23.81
CA ASP A 242 12.38 2.09 -24.63
C ASP A 242 13.21 0.97 -23.97
N LEU A 243 14.10 1.31 -23.03
CA LEU A 243 14.85 0.34 -22.23
C LEU A 243 13.97 -0.61 -21.42
N VAL A 244 12.72 -0.25 -21.17
CA VAL A 244 11.78 -1.02 -20.33
C VAL A 244 10.41 -1.05 -20.98
N ARG A 245 9.97 -2.23 -21.42
CA ARG A 245 8.64 -2.42 -22.06
C ARG A 245 7.56 -2.79 -21.04
N HIS A 246 7.92 -3.63 -20.08
CA HIS A 246 7.04 -4.18 -19.04
C HIS A 246 7.58 -3.81 -17.65
N LEU A 247 7.05 -4.42 -16.60
CA LEU A 247 7.64 -4.30 -15.27
C LEU A 247 8.79 -5.31 -15.13
N ILE A 248 9.96 -4.87 -14.65
CA ILE A 248 11.15 -5.72 -14.47
C ILE A 248 11.55 -5.70 -13.00
N TYR A 249 11.37 -6.83 -12.32
CA TYR A 249 11.60 -6.99 -10.89
C TYR A 249 12.69 -8.03 -10.64
N PRO A 250 13.53 -7.87 -9.60
CA PRO A 250 14.45 -8.92 -9.18
C PRO A 250 13.72 -10.05 -8.46
N VAL A 251 14.35 -11.23 -8.38
CA VAL A 251 13.94 -12.27 -7.44
C VAL A 251 14.11 -11.74 -6.01
N PRO A 252 13.09 -11.81 -5.14
CA PRO A 252 13.20 -11.34 -3.77
C PRO A 252 14.30 -12.06 -2.99
N ASP A 253 15.07 -11.31 -2.23
CA ASP A 253 16.00 -11.88 -1.24
C ASP A 253 15.29 -11.95 0.13
N PRO A 254 15.04 -13.15 0.69
CA PRO A 254 14.32 -13.31 1.94
C PRO A 254 15.06 -12.71 3.16
N ARG A 255 16.34 -12.40 3.02
CA ARG A 255 17.13 -11.72 4.05
C ARG A 255 16.83 -10.22 4.13
N LEU A 256 16.21 -9.65 3.11
CA LEU A 256 15.90 -8.22 3.03
C LEU A 256 14.44 -7.98 3.41
N PRO A 257 14.16 -6.91 4.17
CA PRO A 257 12.79 -6.60 4.60
C PRO A 257 11.92 -6.05 3.47
N PHE A 258 12.54 -5.56 2.41
CA PHE A 258 11.86 -4.97 1.25
C PHE A 258 12.41 -5.53 -0.06
N LEU A 259 11.59 -5.49 -1.10
CA LEU A 259 12.01 -5.84 -2.45
C LEU A 259 13.09 -4.86 -2.94
N GLY A 260 14.08 -5.38 -3.67
CA GLY A 260 15.11 -4.56 -4.31
C GLY A 260 14.55 -3.59 -5.35
N VAL A 261 15.37 -2.62 -5.75
CA VAL A 261 15.00 -1.67 -6.80
C VAL A 261 14.62 -2.38 -8.10
N HIS A 262 13.62 -1.85 -8.78
CA HIS A 262 13.00 -2.47 -9.95
C HIS A 262 12.47 -1.40 -10.90
N PHE A 263 12.02 -1.80 -12.08
CA PHE A 263 11.42 -0.89 -13.06
C PHE A 263 9.92 -1.10 -13.12
N THR A 264 9.19 0.00 -13.20
CA THR A 264 7.73 0.03 -13.37
C THR A 264 7.36 0.99 -14.49
N ARG A 265 6.68 0.48 -15.51
CA ARG A 265 6.02 1.33 -16.50
C ARG A 265 4.69 1.79 -15.96
N THR A 266 4.46 3.09 -15.92
CA THR A 266 3.23 3.69 -15.34
C THR A 266 2.11 3.74 -16.38
N ILE A 267 0.89 4.12 -15.96
CA ILE A 267 -0.28 4.21 -16.85
C ILE A 267 -0.11 5.26 -17.96
N ASP A 268 0.66 6.30 -17.69
CA ASP A 268 1.02 7.41 -18.60
C ASP A 268 2.35 7.17 -19.34
N ASP A 269 2.78 5.91 -19.40
CA ASP A 269 3.96 5.45 -20.15
C ASP A 269 5.29 6.06 -19.70
N ARG A 270 5.38 6.63 -18.48
CA ARG A 270 6.64 6.91 -17.81
C ARG A 270 7.25 5.60 -17.30
N VAL A 271 8.56 5.58 -17.12
CA VAL A 271 9.26 4.46 -16.49
C VAL A 271 9.90 4.93 -15.21
N GLU A 272 9.40 4.42 -14.10
CA GLU A 272 9.95 4.62 -12.77
C GLU A 272 10.94 3.52 -12.43
N ALA A 273 12.03 3.89 -11.78
CA ALA A 273 13.07 3.01 -11.28
C ALA A 273 13.20 3.17 -9.77
N GLY A 274 13.04 2.10 -9.03
CA GLY A 274 13.03 2.12 -7.55
C GLY A 274 11.97 1.20 -7.00
N PRO A 275 11.48 1.46 -5.77
CA PRO A 275 12.06 2.37 -4.80
C PRO A 275 13.19 1.74 -3.98
N ASN A 276 14.03 2.56 -3.35
CA ASN A 276 14.81 2.18 -2.17
C ASN A 276 13.90 2.14 -0.92
N ALA A 277 14.49 1.95 0.27
CA ALA A 277 13.72 1.97 1.51
C ALA A 277 14.57 2.57 2.65
N VAL A 278 14.39 3.85 2.92
CA VAL A 278 15.08 4.56 4.00
C VAL A 278 14.09 4.98 5.10
N LEU A 279 14.57 5.05 6.34
CA LEU A 279 13.77 5.57 7.45
C LEU A 279 13.37 7.03 7.14
N ALA A 280 12.07 7.32 7.18
CA ALA A 280 11.58 8.68 7.06
C ALA A 280 11.54 9.35 8.44
N LEU A 281 11.92 10.63 8.52
CA LEU A 281 11.95 11.41 9.76
C LEU A 281 10.60 12.09 10.07
N LYS A 282 9.62 11.87 9.20
CA LYS A 282 8.22 12.31 9.33
C LYS A 282 7.30 11.28 8.71
N ARG A 283 6.17 10.96 9.36
CA ARG A 283 5.21 9.95 8.84
C ARG A 283 4.65 10.30 7.47
N GLU A 284 4.44 11.57 7.22
CA GLU A 284 3.97 12.11 5.93
C GLU A 284 5.08 12.93 5.27
N GLY A 285 6.34 12.43 5.35
CA GLY A 285 7.54 13.08 4.83
C GLY A 285 7.94 12.54 3.47
N TYR A 286 7.58 13.24 2.40
CA TYR A 286 7.89 12.84 1.02
C TYR A 286 9.24 13.39 0.52
N ARG A 287 9.83 14.36 1.23
CA ARG A 287 11.15 14.94 0.90
C ARG A 287 12.21 14.48 1.91
N GLY A 288 13.47 14.43 1.48
CA GLY A 288 14.58 14.00 2.34
C GLY A 288 14.77 14.83 3.60
N TRP A 289 14.37 16.10 3.56
CA TRP A 289 14.47 17.06 4.66
C TRP A 289 13.15 17.25 5.45
N ASP A 290 12.11 16.51 5.14
CA ASP A 290 10.87 16.55 5.95
C ASP A 290 11.15 15.90 7.30
N VAL A 291 11.10 16.69 8.38
CA VAL A 291 11.41 16.29 9.74
C VAL A 291 10.25 16.59 10.67
N SER A 292 9.93 15.66 11.57
CA SER A 292 8.97 15.82 12.66
C SER A 292 9.61 15.36 13.96
N PRO A 293 9.94 16.26 14.89
CA PRO A 293 10.50 15.88 16.19
C PRO A 293 9.62 14.88 16.95
N ARG A 294 8.29 15.01 16.84
CA ARG A 294 7.33 14.08 17.44
C ARG A 294 7.47 12.67 16.85
N ASP A 295 7.56 12.54 15.54
CA ASP A 295 7.62 11.23 14.86
C ASP A 295 8.96 10.54 15.16
N ILE A 296 10.04 11.32 15.23
CA ILE A 296 11.38 10.84 15.61
C ILE A 296 11.37 10.36 17.07
N ALA A 297 10.88 11.19 18.00
CA ALA A 297 10.85 10.84 19.42
C ALA A 297 10.02 9.57 19.66
N GLU A 298 8.86 9.45 19.02
CA GLU A 298 8.00 8.27 19.12
C GLU A 298 8.69 7.01 18.56
N THR A 299 9.37 7.12 17.42
CA THR A 299 10.12 6.02 16.81
C THR A 299 11.29 5.58 17.71
N LEU A 300 12.07 6.53 18.21
CA LEU A 300 13.25 6.25 19.02
C LEU A 300 12.91 5.78 20.45
N SER A 301 11.76 6.16 20.99
CA SER A 301 11.29 5.68 22.30
C SER A 301 10.73 4.27 22.27
N PHE A 302 10.46 3.71 21.07
CA PHE A 302 9.89 2.37 20.94
C PHE A 302 10.97 1.29 20.90
N GLY A 303 11.02 0.45 21.94
CA GLY A 303 12.04 -0.60 22.06
C GLY A 303 12.07 -1.61 20.90
N GLY A 304 10.91 -1.85 20.24
CA GLY A 304 10.82 -2.67 19.04
C GLY A 304 11.62 -2.11 17.86
N PHE A 305 11.68 -0.77 17.74
CA PHE A 305 12.49 -0.12 16.70
C PHE A 305 13.98 -0.48 16.82
N TRP A 306 14.55 -0.42 18.02
CA TRP A 306 15.97 -0.73 18.22
C TRP A 306 16.30 -2.21 17.96
N ARG A 307 15.40 -3.12 18.32
CA ARG A 307 15.55 -4.55 17.99
C ARG A 307 15.53 -4.79 16.48
N MET A 308 14.59 -4.16 15.77
CA MET A 308 14.53 -4.16 14.30
C MET A 308 15.79 -3.53 13.70
N ALA A 309 16.20 -2.36 14.15
CA ALA A 309 17.36 -1.64 13.65
C ALA A 309 18.65 -2.46 13.81
N ALA A 310 18.85 -3.11 14.97
CA ALA A 310 19.99 -4.00 15.18
C ALA A 310 20.01 -5.19 14.22
N ARG A 311 18.83 -5.79 13.97
CA ARG A 311 18.70 -6.93 13.06
C ARG A 311 18.99 -6.57 11.60
N PHE A 312 18.61 -5.37 11.15
CA PHE A 312 18.73 -4.92 9.77
C PHE A 312 19.78 -3.80 9.57
N ALA A 313 20.70 -3.60 10.51
CA ALA A 313 21.66 -2.51 10.48
C ALA A 313 22.45 -2.42 9.17
N ARG A 314 22.99 -3.56 8.70
CA ARG A 314 23.77 -3.63 7.43
C ARG A 314 22.90 -3.24 6.23
N THR A 315 21.66 -3.73 6.18
CA THR A 315 20.71 -3.39 5.12
C THR A 315 20.38 -1.91 5.15
N GLY A 316 20.10 -1.36 6.34
CA GLY A 316 19.79 0.07 6.52
C GLY A 316 20.93 0.98 6.04
N VAL A 317 22.18 0.65 6.34
CA VAL A 317 23.36 1.41 5.85
C VAL A 317 23.45 1.32 4.33
N ALA A 318 23.22 0.15 3.73
CA ALA A 318 23.26 -0.02 2.28
C ALA A 318 22.13 0.75 1.57
N GLU A 319 20.92 0.78 2.15
CA GLU A 319 19.81 1.57 1.64
C GLU A 319 20.09 3.08 1.73
N LEU A 320 20.67 3.53 2.85
CA LEU A 320 21.05 4.93 3.02
C LEU A 320 22.14 5.33 2.00
N ALA A 321 23.14 4.48 1.77
CA ALA A 321 24.15 4.72 0.74
C ALA A 321 23.54 4.82 -0.67
N ARG A 322 22.53 4.00 -0.99
CA ARG A 322 21.78 4.10 -2.26
C ARG A 322 20.94 5.37 -2.34
N SER A 323 20.36 5.83 -1.25
CA SER A 323 19.61 7.09 -1.21
C SER A 323 20.51 8.31 -1.45
N LEU A 324 21.73 8.27 -0.94
CA LEU A 324 22.70 9.38 -1.05
C LEU A 324 23.52 9.35 -2.34
N SER A 325 23.55 8.24 -3.08
CA SER A 325 24.38 8.07 -4.27
C SER A 325 23.57 7.57 -5.46
N LYS A 326 23.30 8.47 -6.40
CA LYS A 326 22.71 8.13 -7.70
C LYS A 326 23.45 7.00 -8.40
N ARG A 327 24.80 7.01 -8.34
CA ARG A 327 25.63 5.95 -8.96
C ARG A 327 25.39 4.59 -8.33
N ALA A 328 25.31 4.51 -6.99
CA ALA A 328 25.01 3.27 -6.29
C ALA A 328 23.59 2.76 -6.60
N PHE A 329 22.63 3.67 -6.73
CA PHE A 329 21.26 3.34 -7.12
C PHE A 329 21.22 2.77 -8.55
N VAL A 330 21.84 3.45 -9.51
CA VAL A 330 21.91 3.01 -10.92
C VAL A 330 22.65 1.68 -11.03
N SER A 331 23.75 1.47 -10.30
CA SER A 331 24.47 0.18 -10.29
C SER A 331 23.58 -0.98 -9.81
N ALA A 332 22.67 -0.75 -8.87
CA ALA A 332 21.71 -1.79 -8.46
C ALA A 332 20.68 -2.12 -9.57
N LEU A 333 20.26 -1.13 -10.35
CA LEU A 333 19.36 -1.29 -11.50
C LEU A 333 20.05 -1.96 -12.70
N GLN A 334 21.31 -1.70 -12.90
CA GLN A 334 22.14 -2.31 -13.97
C GLN A 334 22.24 -3.84 -13.85
N ARG A 335 21.98 -4.40 -12.69
CA ARG A 335 21.84 -5.85 -12.55
C ARG A 335 20.68 -6.43 -13.37
N LEU A 336 19.64 -5.64 -13.60
CA LEU A 336 18.46 -6.00 -14.40
C LEU A 336 18.57 -5.49 -15.84
N VAL A 337 19.04 -4.24 -16.04
CA VAL A 337 19.19 -3.56 -17.34
C VAL A 337 20.60 -2.98 -17.41
N PRO A 338 21.59 -3.76 -17.91
CA PRO A 338 23.01 -3.35 -17.91
C PRO A 338 23.33 -2.10 -18.73
N SER A 339 22.53 -1.82 -19.76
CA SER A 339 22.70 -0.65 -20.65
C SER A 339 22.25 0.68 -20.02
N LEU A 340 21.62 0.66 -18.84
CA LEU A 340 21.19 1.86 -18.14
C LEU A 340 22.42 2.68 -17.69
N ARG A 341 22.38 4.00 -17.88
CA ARG A 341 23.43 4.93 -17.45
C ARG A 341 22.89 5.92 -16.43
N ALA A 342 23.80 6.61 -15.73
CA ALA A 342 23.39 7.60 -14.73
C ALA A 342 22.68 8.81 -15.35
N GLU A 343 23.02 9.19 -16.56
CA GLU A 343 22.36 10.25 -17.33
C GLU A 343 20.94 9.88 -17.78
N ASP A 344 20.63 8.59 -17.90
CA ASP A 344 19.33 8.10 -18.36
C ASP A 344 18.21 8.27 -17.32
N VAL A 345 18.56 8.63 -16.09
CA VAL A 345 17.57 8.76 -15.00
C VAL A 345 17.62 10.14 -14.35
N VAL A 346 16.45 10.66 -14.00
CA VAL A 346 16.26 11.90 -13.24
C VAL A 346 15.55 11.62 -11.93
N PRO A 347 15.68 12.46 -10.88
CA PRO A 347 14.89 12.29 -9.65
C PRO A 347 13.40 12.23 -9.96
N GLY A 348 12.73 11.20 -9.45
CA GLY A 348 11.29 10.99 -9.54
C GLY A 348 10.57 11.34 -8.26
N GLY A 349 9.41 10.73 -8.06
CA GLY A 349 8.61 10.89 -6.85
C GLY A 349 9.14 10.11 -5.64
N SER A 350 8.38 10.14 -4.58
CA SER A 350 8.60 9.30 -3.40
C SER A 350 7.28 8.85 -2.80
N GLY A 351 7.31 7.74 -2.08
CA GLY A 351 6.18 7.24 -1.30
C GLY A 351 6.63 6.89 0.12
N VAL A 352 5.75 7.01 1.09
CA VAL A 352 6.04 6.58 2.46
C VAL A 352 5.21 5.34 2.79
N ARG A 353 5.90 4.26 3.19
CA ARG A 353 5.27 3.02 3.65
C ARG A 353 5.00 3.10 5.15
N ALA A 354 3.77 2.82 5.55
CA ALA A 354 3.40 2.59 6.94
C ALA A 354 3.79 1.16 7.31
N GLN A 355 4.94 0.99 7.95
CA GLN A 355 5.38 -0.34 8.38
C GLN A 355 5.10 -0.51 9.87
N ALA A 356 4.17 -1.38 10.20
CA ALA A 356 3.93 -1.73 11.59
C ALA A 356 5.03 -2.66 12.12
N ILE A 357 5.54 -2.32 13.31
CA ILE A 357 6.58 -3.07 14.03
C ILE A 357 6.02 -3.42 15.41
N ASP A 358 6.13 -4.67 15.82
CA ASP A 358 5.73 -5.10 17.15
C ASP A 358 6.84 -4.82 18.19
N ARG A 359 6.51 -5.05 19.46
CA ARG A 359 7.45 -4.83 20.58
C ARG A 359 8.70 -5.71 20.52
N SER A 360 8.65 -6.85 19.79
CA SER A 360 9.81 -7.74 19.57
C SER A 360 10.73 -7.28 18.44
N GLY A 361 10.35 -6.25 17.68
CA GLY A 361 11.06 -5.75 16.50
C GLY A 361 10.73 -6.51 15.22
N ARG A 362 9.68 -7.31 15.20
CA ARG A 362 9.21 -8.00 14.01
C ARG A 362 8.39 -7.03 13.15
N LEU A 363 8.74 -6.96 11.87
CA LEU A 363 7.94 -6.27 10.85
C LEU A 363 6.69 -7.10 10.56
N LEU A 364 5.51 -6.49 10.67
CA LEU A 364 4.26 -7.16 10.34
C LEU A 364 4.13 -7.27 8.82
N ASP A 365 4.03 -8.49 8.35
CA ASP A 365 3.95 -8.79 6.90
C ASP A 365 2.51 -8.97 6.40
N ASP A 366 1.55 -9.25 7.26
CA ASP A 366 0.13 -9.40 6.91
C ASP A 366 -0.71 -8.25 7.45
N PHE A 367 -1.98 -8.18 7.08
CA PHE A 367 -2.93 -7.23 7.62
C PHE A 367 -3.07 -7.41 9.14
N CYS A 368 -3.13 -6.29 9.85
CA CYS A 368 -3.39 -6.28 11.29
C CYS A 368 -4.60 -5.39 11.56
N ILE A 369 -5.67 -6.02 12.03
CA ILE A 369 -6.91 -5.37 12.41
C ILE A 369 -7.11 -5.61 13.90
N VAL A 370 -7.27 -4.53 14.66
CA VAL A 370 -7.51 -4.56 16.12
C VAL A 370 -8.89 -3.98 16.39
N GLU A 371 -9.61 -4.58 17.32
CA GLU A 371 -10.99 -4.18 17.65
C GLU A 371 -11.09 -3.59 19.05
N GLY A 372 -11.80 -2.48 19.15
CA GLY A 372 -12.26 -1.89 20.40
C GLY A 372 -13.76 -2.17 20.62
N LYS A 373 -14.33 -1.63 21.71
CA LYS A 373 -15.75 -1.85 22.05
C LYS A 373 -16.71 -1.42 20.93
N ARG A 374 -16.46 -0.26 20.30
CA ARG A 374 -17.23 0.31 19.18
C ARG A 374 -16.31 0.81 18.06
N SER A 375 -15.19 0.12 17.85
CA SER A 375 -14.24 0.54 16.82
C SER A 375 -13.50 -0.65 16.21
N ILE A 376 -13.14 -0.51 14.93
CA ILE A 376 -12.31 -1.43 14.17
C ILE A 376 -11.13 -0.62 13.66
N HIS A 377 -9.89 -1.05 13.92
CA HIS A 377 -8.69 -0.32 13.56
C HIS A 377 -7.82 -1.13 12.61
N VAL A 378 -7.61 -0.63 11.39
CA VAL A 378 -6.68 -1.21 10.41
C VAL A 378 -5.30 -0.62 10.69
N VAL A 379 -4.52 -1.27 11.55
CA VAL A 379 -3.23 -0.76 12.01
C VAL A 379 -2.05 -1.19 11.14
N ASN A 380 -2.24 -2.16 10.25
CA ASN A 380 -1.27 -2.52 9.21
C ASN A 380 -2.00 -2.98 7.95
N ALA A 381 -1.78 -2.25 6.86
CA ALA A 381 -2.26 -2.61 5.53
C ALA A 381 -1.08 -2.48 4.54
N PRO A 382 -0.14 -3.47 4.55
CA PRO A 382 1.04 -3.41 3.70
C PRO A 382 0.69 -3.65 2.23
N SER A 383 1.62 -3.36 1.32
CA SER A 383 1.47 -3.77 -0.08
C SER A 383 1.06 -5.26 -0.16
N PRO A 384 -0.01 -5.59 -0.88
CA PRO A 384 -0.64 -4.87 -1.99
C PRO A 384 -1.96 -4.15 -1.62
N ALA A 385 -2.03 -3.45 -0.51
CA ALA A 385 -3.28 -2.87 0.00
C ALA A 385 -4.04 -2.02 -1.05
N ALA A 386 -3.35 -1.29 -1.93
CA ALA A 386 -4.00 -0.52 -3.00
C ALA A 386 -4.75 -1.43 -3.97
N THR A 387 -4.10 -2.48 -4.50
CA THR A 387 -4.74 -3.51 -5.34
C THR A 387 -5.89 -4.21 -4.61
N ALA A 388 -5.67 -4.54 -3.33
CA ALA A 388 -6.60 -5.30 -2.50
C ALA A 388 -7.71 -4.44 -1.87
N SER A 389 -7.69 -3.13 -2.05
CA SER A 389 -8.53 -2.18 -1.30
C SER A 389 -10.03 -2.51 -1.34
N LEU A 390 -10.57 -2.89 -2.50
CA LEU A 390 -11.97 -3.27 -2.65
C LEU A 390 -12.31 -4.57 -1.89
N ALA A 391 -11.41 -5.55 -1.86
CA ALA A 391 -11.60 -6.78 -1.09
C ALA A 391 -11.44 -6.54 0.42
N ILE A 392 -10.48 -5.69 0.81
CA ILE A 392 -10.31 -5.26 2.21
C ILE A 392 -11.56 -4.51 2.67
N GLY A 393 -12.09 -3.61 1.85
CA GLY A 393 -13.32 -2.88 2.16
C GLY A 393 -14.50 -3.81 2.44
N ARG A 394 -14.71 -4.83 1.60
CA ARG A 394 -15.73 -5.86 1.85
C ARG A 394 -15.51 -6.63 3.14
N HIS A 395 -14.26 -7.00 3.43
CA HIS A 395 -13.92 -7.69 4.68
C HIS A 395 -14.21 -6.83 5.92
N LEU A 396 -13.89 -5.54 5.88
CA LEU A 396 -14.16 -4.61 6.97
C LEU A 396 -15.66 -4.32 7.11
N ALA A 397 -16.39 -4.20 6.00
CA ALA A 397 -17.84 -4.02 6.02
C ALA A 397 -18.56 -5.22 6.66
N ALA A 398 -18.15 -6.45 6.32
CA ALA A 398 -18.71 -7.65 6.96
C ALA A 398 -18.52 -7.63 8.47
N ARG A 399 -17.31 -7.32 8.97
CA ARG A 399 -17.04 -7.16 10.41
C ARG A 399 -17.88 -6.03 11.05
N ALA A 400 -18.04 -4.92 10.35
CA ALA A 400 -18.86 -3.81 10.84
C ALA A 400 -20.33 -4.24 11.02
N PHE A 401 -20.89 -4.98 10.07
CA PHE A 401 -22.27 -5.48 10.18
C PHE A 401 -22.44 -6.48 11.31
N GLU A 402 -21.48 -7.35 11.58
CA GLU A 402 -21.50 -8.23 12.76
C GLU A 402 -21.60 -7.41 14.06
N ARG A 403 -20.85 -6.31 14.15
CA ARG A 403 -20.81 -5.40 15.31
C ARG A 403 -22.06 -4.53 15.47
N LEU A 404 -22.73 -4.20 14.39
CA LEU A 404 -23.98 -3.41 14.42
C LEU A 404 -25.23 -4.24 14.71
N ARG A 405 -25.12 -5.58 14.70
CA ARG A 405 -26.20 -6.52 15.04
C ARG A 405 -26.21 -6.93 16.52
N GLY A 406 -25.07 -6.89 17.18
CA GLY A 406 -24.85 -7.22 18.59
C GLY A 406 -24.81 -5.99 19.47
#